data_a558fb54d0a7ea5dc6ec3677f9b7f611
#
_entry.id   a558fb54d0a7ea5dc6ec3677f9b7f611
#
_cell.length_a   1.000
_cell.length_b   1.000
_cell.length_c   1.000
_cell.angle_alpha   90.00
_cell.angle_beta   90.00
_cell.angle_gamma   90.00
#
_symmetry.space_group_name_H-M   'P 1'
#
loop_
_entity.id
_entity.type
_entity.pdbx_description
1 polymer ?
#
loop_
_entity_poly.entity_id
_entity_poly.type
_entity_poly.pdbx_seq_one_letter_code
_entity_poly.pdbx_strand_id
1 'polypeptide(L)'
;MRVSLGRCLASQGEIRIAQFLLSGPPGLLEEVLCHEVSHAAATARFGGRIRPHGSEWRGLMRDAGFEPRTRIPDTELPHDTLAATRRRVFWQHRCPICEASRIAGRPVRGWRCAKCLASGLGGQLDLRRGDTVIGSDAPVETPR
;
A
#
# COMPACT_ATOMS: atom_id res chain seq x y z
N MET A 1 4.40 2.35 3.29
CA MET A 1 3.58 1.67 2.26
C MET A 1 3.22 2.74 1.25
N ARG A 2 3.45 2.53 -0.04
CA ARG A 2 3.12 3.54 -1.06
C ARG A 2 1.64 3.42 -1.41
N VAL A 3 0.95 4.55 -1.50
CA VAL A 3 -0.41 4.61 -2.04
C VAL A 3 -0.31 4.37 -3.54
N SER A 4 -1.08 3.42 -4.05
CA SER A 4 -1.24 3.28 -5.50
C SER A 4 -2.32 4.27 -5.93
N LEU A 5 -1.96 5.27 -6.72
CA LEU A 5 -2.89 6.28 -7.23
C LEU A 5 -3.68 5.75 -8.42
N GLY A 6 -3.03 4.92 -9.23
CA GLY A 6 -3.62 4.25 -10.37
C GLY A 6 -2.93 2.92 -10.66
N ARG A 7 -3.49 2.16 -11.59
CA ARG A 7 -2.91 0.95 -12.16
C ARG A 7 -3.46 0.69 -13.55
N CYS A 8 -2.57 0.52 -14.51
CA CYS A 8 -2.89 0.03 -15.83
C CYS A 8 -2.81 -1.50 -15.87
N LEU A 9 -3.88 -2.15 -16.30
CA LEU A 9 -3.98 -3.60 -16.54
C LEU A 9 -4.14 -3.81 -18.05
N ALA A 10 -3.08 -3.53 -18.82
CA ALA A 10 -3.11 -3.50 -20.28
C ALA A 10 -3.65 -4.80 -20.90
N SER A 11 -3.34 -5.97 -20.32
CA SER A 11 -3.86 -7.27 -20.77
C SER A 11 -5.37 -7.44 -20.59
N GLN A 12 -5.98 -6.66 -19.72
CA GLN A 12 -7.43 -6.67 -19.42
C GLN A 12 -8.16 -5.48 -20.05
N GLY A 13 -7.42 -4.53 -20.68
CA GLY A 13 -8.02 -3.30 -21.20
C GLY A 13 -8.58 -2.39 -20.09
N GLU A 14 -8.06 -2.48 -18.88
CA GLU A 14 -8.62 -1.81 -17.70
C GLU A 14 -7.59 -0.86 -17.08
N ILE A 15 -8.06 0.33 -16.69
CA ILE A 15 -7.32 1.27 -15.86
C ILE A 15 -8.09 1.48 -14.56
N ARG A 16 -7.43 1.28 -13.43
CA ARG A 16 -7.97 1.55 -12.09
C ARG A 16 -7.40 2.81 -11.54
N ILE A 17 -8.25 3.69 -11.03
CA ILE A 17 -7.88 4.95 -10.40
C ILE A 17 -8.37 4.96 -8.96
N ALA A 18 -7.58 5.50 -8.05
CA ALA A 18 -7.97 5.61 -6.66
C ALA A 18 -9.13 6.59 -6.50
N GLN A 19 -10.20 6.16 -5.83
CA GLN A 19 -11.45 6.92 -5.70
C GLN A 19 -11.25 8.33 -5.13
N PHE A 20 -10.32 8.52 -4.20
CA PHE A 20 -10.07 9.83 -3.58
C PHE A 20 -9.56 10.89 -4.57
N LEU A 21 -9.01 10.49 -5.73
CA LEU A 21 -8.57 11.44 -6.75
C LEU A 21 -9.75 12.21 -7.36
N LEU A 22 -10.98 11.66 -7.29
CA LEU A 22 -12.19 12.34 -7.74
C LEU A 22 -12.51 13.62 -6.93
N SER A 23 -11.98 13.70 -5.71
CA SER A 23 -12.13 14.86 -4.81
C SER A 23 -10.79 15.53 -4.51
N GLY A 24 -9.76 15.20 -5.27
CA GLY A 24 -8.40 15.71 -5.12
C GLY A 24 -8.21 17.12 -5.68
N PRO A 25 -6.98 17.66 -5.59
CA PRO A 25 -6.63 18.93 -6.22
C PRO A 25 -6.86 18.92 -7.72
N PRO A 26 -7.22 20.06 -8.33
CA PRO A 26 -7.34 20.17 -9.78
C PRO A 26 -6.10 19.68 -10.50
N GLY A 27 -6.28 18.95 -11.59
CA GLY A 27 -5.19 18.43 -12.43
C GLY A 27 -4.55 17.13 -11.94
N LEU A 28 -4.74 16.75 -10.67
CA LEU A 28 -4.14 15.53 -10.13
C LEU A 28 -4.76 14.25 -10.74
N LEU A 29 -6.07 14.23 -10.89
CA LEU A 29 -6.77 13.11 -11.52
C LEU A 29 -6.33 12.94 -12.97
N GLU A 30 -6.28 14.06 -13.72
CA GLU A 30 -5.89 14.09 -15.13
C GLU A 30 -4.45 13.60 -15.30
N GLU A 31 -3.54 14.04 -14.43
CA GLU A 31 -2.15 13.59 -14.46
C GLU A 31 -2.03 12.09 -14.20
N VAL A 32 -2.70 11.58 -13.16
CA VAL A 32 -2.68 10.14 -12.84
C VAL A 32 -3.33 9.33 -13.96
N LEU A 33 -4.44 9.81 -14.52
CA LEU A 33 -5.10 9.15 -15.64
C LEU A 33 -4.20 9.13 -16.87
N CYS A 34 -3.57 10.25 -17.22
CA CYS A 34 -2.59 10.34 -18.31
C CYS A 34 -1.42 9.36 -18.09
N HIS A 35 -0.91 9.25 -16.86
CA HIS A 35 0.14 8.30 -16.49
C HIS A 35 -0.25 6.86 -16.83
N GLU A 36 -1.45 6.43 -16.43
CA GLU A 36 -1.93 5.05 -16.64
C GLU A 36 -2.30 4.80 -18.13
N VAL A 37 -2.91 5.79 -18.79
CA VAL A 37 -3.20 5.71 -20.24
C VAL A 37 -1.91 5.63 -21.04
N SER A 38 -0.87 6.36 -20.66
CA SER A 38 0.43 6.30 -21.31
C SER A 38 1.08 4.92 -21.20
N HIS A 39 0.86 4.18 -20.10
CA HIS A 39 1.27 2.77 -20.01
C HIS A 39 0.53 1.88 -21.01
N ALA A 40 -0.78 2.04 -21.13
CA ALA A 40 -1.59 1.28 -22.09
C ALA A 40 -1.16 1.60 -23.53
N ALA A 41 -1.05 2.88 -23.87
CA ALA A 41 -0.67 3.35 -25.20
C ALA A 41 0.76 2.91 -25.57
N ALA A 42 1.70 3.00 -24.64
CA ALA A 42 3.07 2.54 -24.85
C ALA A 42 3.10 1.04 -25.13
N THR A 43 2.37 0.24 -24.36
CA THR A 43 2.28 -1.21 -24.58
C THR A 43 1.64 -1.55 -25.94
N ALA A 44 0.56 -0.85 -26.29
CA ALA A 44 -0.14 -1.06 -27.57
C ALA A 44 0.73 -0.65 -28.79
N ARG A 45 1.47 0.45 -28.68
CA ARG A 45 2.23 1.02 -29.80
C ARG A 45 3.62 0.38 -29.99
N PHE A 46 4.28 0.03 -28.87
CA PHE A 46 5.68 -0.43 -28.89
C PHE A 46 5.86 -1.87 -28.38
N GLY A 47 4.78 -2.51 -27.94
CA GLY A 47 4.79 -3.89 -27.44
C GLY A 47 5.09 -3.99 -25.93
N GLY A 48 4.87 -5.19 -25.36
CA GLY A 48 4.95 -5.42 -23.92
C GLY A 48 6.36 -5.54 -23.34
N ARG A 49 7.42 -5.45 -24.15
CA ARG A 49 8.82 -5.58 -23.70
C ARG A 49 9.50 -4.26 -23.40
N ILE A 50 8.78 -3.15 -23.45
CA ILE A 50 9.32 -1.82 -23.10
C ILE A 50 9.49 -1.68 -21.58
N ARG A 51 10.37 -0.75 -21.18
CA ARG A 51 10.51 -0.41 -19.75
C ARG A 51 9.29 0.41 -19.30
N PRO A 52 8.64 0.08 -18.16
CA PRO A 52 7.47 0.80 -17.65
C PRO A 52 7.80 2.27 -17.54
N HIS A 53 8.34 3.09 -17.46
CA HIS A 53 8.66 4.51 -17.42
C HIS A 53 9.87 4.85 -18.32
N GLY A 54 9.99 4.09 -19.43
CA GLY A 54 11.02 4.31 -20.45
C GLY A 54 10.80 5.57 -21.28
N SER A 55 11.60 5.71 -22.36
CA SER A 55 11.52 6.84 -23.30
C SER A 55 10.15 6.96 -23.97
N GLU A 56 9.56 5.82 -24.31
CA GLU A 56 8.27 5.72 -24.99
C GLU A 56 7.14 6.28 -24.12
N TRP A 57 7.07 5.83 -22.86
CA TRP A 57 6.10 6.31 -21.88
C TRP A 57 6.30 7.82 -21.61
N ARG A 58 7.56 8.27 -21.43
CA ARG A 58 7.87 9.68 -21.19
C ARG A 58 7.50 10.57 -22.37
N GLY A 59 7.70 10.07 -23.59
CA GLY A 59 7.28 10.76 -24.80
C GLY A 59 5.77 10.99 -24.79
N LEU A 60 4.99 9.95 -24.57
CA LEU A 60 3.52 10.03 -24.53
C LEU A 60 3.01 10.99 -23.45
N MET A 61 3.62 11.00 -22.25
CA MET A 61 3.25 11.95 -21.19
C MET A 61 3.49 13.41 -21.65
N ARG A 62 4.65 13.70 -22.24
CA ARG A 62 4.98 15.07 -22.75
C ARG A 62 4.06 15.48 -23.90
N ASP A 63 3.79 14.57 -24.83
CA ASP A 63 2.90 14.82 -25.96
C ASP A 63 1.47 15.17 -25.50
N ALA A 64 1.07 14.62 -24.33
CA ALA A 64 -0.19 14.95 -23.68
C ALA A 64 -0.11 16.21 -22.78
N GLY A 65 1.04 16.88 -22.70
CA GLY A 65 1.22 18.11 -21.93
C GLY A 65 1.54 17.91 -20.45
N PHE A 66 1.91 16.69 -20.03
CA PHE A 66 2.25 16.38 -18.64
C PHE A 66 3.76 16.14 -18.46
N GLU A 67 4.28 16.57 -17.31
CA GLU A 67 5.65 16.21 -16.90
C GLU A 67 5.71 14.70 -16.56
N PRO A 68 6.65 13.93 -17.17
CA PRO A 68 6.71 12.48 -16.98
C PRO A 68 7.36 12.10 -15.63
N ARG A 69 6.72 12.42 -14.54
CA ARG A 69 7.14 12.03 -13.19
C ARG A 69 6.53 10.69 -12.79
N THR A 70 7.35 9.84 -12.20
CA THR A 70 6.97 8.49 -11.77
C THR A 70 6.41 8.46 -10.35
N ARG A 71 6.39 9.60 -9.66
CA ARG A 71 5.93 9.75 -8.29
C ARG A 71 5.33 11.13 -8.07
N ILE A 72 4.18 11.16 -7.44
CA ILE A 72 3.56 12.36 -6.90
C ILE A 72 4.01 12.53 -5.46
N PRO A 73 4.50 13.71 -5.06
CA PRO A 73 4.87 13.99 -3.67
C PRO A 73 3.67 13.86 -2.73
N ASP A 74 3.91 13.40 -1.50
CA ASP A 74 2.87 13.27 -0.49
C ASP A 74 2.20 14.62 -0.16
N THR A 75 2.92 15.74 -0.36
CA THR A 75 2.42 17.11 -0.18
C THR A 75 1.34 17.53 -1.18
N GLU A 76 1.26 16.85 -2.32
CA GLU A 76 0.26 17.09 -3.36
C GLU A 76 -0.97 16.19 -3.21
N LEU A 77 -0.93 15.23 -2.28
CA LEU A 77 -2.04 14.32 -2.02
C LEU A 77 -2.99 14.91 -0.97
N PRO A 78 -4.30 14.64 -1.06
CA PRO A 78 -5.26 15.05 -0.04
C PRO A 78 -4.88 14.50 1.34
N HIS A 79 -4.93 15.35 2.37
CA HIS A 79 -4.56 14.99 3.74
C HIS A 79 -5.33 13.77 4.28
N ASP A 80 -6.60 13.67 3.98
CA ASP A 80 -7.46 12.54 4.41
C ASP A 80 -7.01 11.21 3.80
N THR A 81 -6.44 11.25 2.61
CA THR A 81 -5.89 10.07 1.92
C THR A 81 -4.65 9.56 2.62
N LEU A 82 -3.77 10.46 3.05
CA LEU A 82 -2.57 10.10 3.79
C LEU A 82 -2.93 9.48 5.15
N ALA A 83 -3.96 9.99 5.81
CA ALA A 83 -4.48 9.43 7.05
C ALA A 83 -5.08 8.02 6.85
N ALA A 84 -5.88 7.83 5.81
CA ALA A 84 -6.47 6.53 5.48
C ALA A 84 -5.42 5.47 5.10
N THR A 85 -4.35 5.87 4.40
CA THR A 85 -3.25 4.97 4.02
C THR A 85 -2.25 4.69 5.13
N ARG A 86 -2.25 5.53 6.17
CA ARG A 86 -1.49 5.31 7.40
C ARG A 86 -2.16 4.32 8.34
N ARG A 87 -3.41 3.91 8.09
CA ARG A 87 -4.03 2.80 8.82
C ARG A 87 -3.29 1.51 8.54
N ARG A 88 -2.51 1.04 9.51
CA ARG A 88 -1.89 -0.28 9.45
C ARG A 88 -2.77 -1.27 10.18
N VAL A 89 -3.27 -2.25 9.44
CA VAL A 89 -3.84 -3.44 10.06
C VAL A 89 -2.70 -4.20 10.71
N PHE A 90 -2.83 -4.49 11.98
CA PHE A 90 -1.92 -5.37 12.71
C PHE A 90 -2.68 -6.53 13.32
N TRP A 91 -1.96 -7.59 13.61
CA TRP A 91 -2.50 -8.75 14.28
C TRP A 91 -1.75 -8.96 15.58
N GLN A 92 -2.49 -8.95 16.68
CA GLN A 92 -1.97 -9.32 17.98
C GLN A 92 -2.14 -10.82 18.17
N HIS A 93 -1.05 -11.50 18.48
CA HIS A 93 -0.98 -12.90 18.83
C HIS A 93 -0.76 -12.96 20.34
N ARG A 94 -1.77 -13.30 21.13
CA ARG A 94 -1.71 -13.33 22.61
C ARG A 94 -1.85 -14.76 23.12
N CYS A 95 -1.00 -15.13 24.04
CA CYS A 95 -1.13 -16.40 24.73
C CYS A 95 -2.22 -16.31 25.82
N PRO A 96 -3.27 -17.16 25.80
CA PRO A 96 -4.33 -17.11 26.81
C PRO A 96 -3.86 -17.60 28.19
N ILE A 97 -2.72 -18.28 28.27
CA ILE A 97 -2.21 -18.87 29.51
C ILE A 97 -1.26 -17.91 30.24
N CYS A 98 -0.20 -17.43 29.56
CA CYS A 98 0.83 -16.58 30.17
C CYS A 98 0.77 -15.14 29.72
N GLU A 99 -0.23 -14.76 28.94
CA GLU A 99 -0.52 -13.43 28.43
C GLU A 99 0.56 -12.82 27.52
N ALA A 100 1.67 -13.51 27.28
CA ALA A 100 2.68 -13.07 26.33
C ALA A 100 2.03 -12.73 24.99
N SER A 101 2.38 -11.57 24.44
CA SER A 101 1.81 -11.11 23.18
C SER A 101 2.89 -10.70 22.17
N ARG A 102 2.55 -10.81 20.89
CA ARG A 102 3.38 -10.38 19.78
C ARG A 102 2.53 -9.76 18.69
N ILE A 103 3.04 -8.70 18.06
CA ILE A 103 2.36 -8.01 16.96
C ILE A 103 2.99 -8.39 15.63
N ALA A 104 2.14 -8.60 14.61
CA ALA A 104 2.57 -8.86 13.24
C ALA A 104 1.65 -8.14 12.23
N GLY A 105 2.17 -7.81 11.05
CA GLY A 105 1.39 -7.20 9.96
C GLY A 105 0.43 -8.16 9.24
N ARG A 106 0.46 -9.45 9.60
CA ARG A 106 -0.41 -10.50 9.05
C ARG A 106 -0.72 -11.56 10.10
N PRO A 107 -1.84 -12.30 10.01
CA PRO A 107 -2.12 -13.40 10.91
C PRO A 107 -1.17 -14.57 10.65
N VAL A 108 -0.50 -15.06 11.68
CA VAL A 108 0.41 -16.22 11.59
C VAL A 108 -0.13 -17.32 12.50
N ARG A 109 -1.00 -18.16 11.98
CA ARG A 109 -1.71 -19.21 12.73
C ARG A 109 -0.78 -20.30 13.26
N GLY A 110 0.39 -20.47 12.67
CA GLY A 110 1.37 -21.47 13.08
C GLY A 110 2.22 -21.08 14.30
N TRP A 111 2.17 -19.82 14.75
CA TRP A 111 2.95 -19.39 15.91
C TRP A 111 2.43 -20.01 17.20
N ARG A 112 3.38 -20.34 18.07
CA ARG A 112 3.14 -20.87 19.41
C ARG A 112 3.89 -20.05 20.45
N CYS A 113 3.37 -20.00 21.65
CA CYS A 113 4.03 -19.39 22.79
C CYS A 113 5.21 -20.24 23.23
N ALA A 114 6.44 -19.76 23.03
CA ALA A 114 7.65 -20.48 23.38
C ALA A 114 7.73 -20.82 24.90
N LYS A 115 7.29 -19.88 25.75
CA LYS A 115 7.24 -20.09 27.21
C LYS A 115 6.34 -21.24 27.61
N CYS A 116 5.13 -21.30 27.05
CA CYS A 116 4.17 -22.36 27.36
C CYS A 116 4.58 -23.71 26.74
N LEU A 117 5.19 -23.70 25.55
CA LEU A 117 5.76 -24.91 24.94
C LEU A 117 6.87 -25.50 25.82
N ALA A 118 7.77 -24.68 26.34
CA ALA A 118 8.84 -25.12 27.24
C ALA A 118 8.31 -25.71 28.56
N SER A 119 7.07 -25.36 28.95
CA SER A 119 6.38 -25.87 30.12
C SER A 119 5.46 -27.08 29.80
N GLY A 120 5.60 -27.68 28.61
CA GLY A 120 4.80 -28.83 28.19
C GLY A 120 3.34 -28.50 27.78
N LEU A 121 3.01 -27.21 27.62
CA LEU A 121 1.68 -26.76 27.20
C LEU A 121 1.64 -26.58 25.68
N GLY A 122 0.43 -26.63 25.06
CA GLY A 122 0.26 -26.54 23.62
C GLY A 122 0.65 -25.18 22.99
N GLY A 123 0.78 -24.13 23.81
CA GLY A 123 1.26 -22.81 23.41
C GLY A 123 0.42 -22.11 22.36
N GLN A 124 -0.85 -22.44 22.20
CA GLN A 124 -1.74 -21.86 21.21
C GLN A 124 -1.95 -20.37 21.46
N LEU A 125 -1.97 -19.55 20.41
CA LEU A 125 -2.13 -18.11 20.52
C LEU A 125 -3.50 -17.67 19.96
N ASP A 126 -4.15 -16.77 20.68
CA ASP A 126 -5.33 -16.07 20.22
C ASP A 126 -4.93 -14.97 19.25
N LEU A 127 -5.70 -14.82 18.19
CA LEU A 127 -5.48 -13.83 17.13
C LEU A 127 -6.52 -12.72 17.24
N ARG A 128 -6.07 -11.50 17.44
CA ARG A 128 -6.92 -10.30 17.39
C ARG A 128 -6.43 -9.35 16.31
N ARG A 129 -7.35 -8.89 15.49
CA ARG A 129 -7.09 -7.83 14.51
C ARG A 129 -7.28 -6.47 15.17
N GLY A 130 -6.30 -5.59 14.99
CA GLY A 130 -6.39 -4.19 15.37
C GLY A 130 -6.03 -3.28 14.21
N ASP A 131 -6.53 -2.07 14.22
CA ASP A 131 -6.20 -1.00 13.28
C ASP A 131 -5.57 0.15 14.07
N THR A 132 -4.37 0.59 13.66
CA THR A 132 -3.71 1.76 14.25
C THR A 132 -3.59 2.86 13.20
N VAL A 133 -3.99 4.07 13.56
CA VAL A 133 -3.68 5.27 12.78
C VAL A 133 -2.24 5.68 13.13
N ILE A 134 -1.33 5.67 12.14
CA ILE A 134 0.04 6.15 12.36
C ILE A 134 -0.01 7.67 12.35
N GLY A 135 0.09 8.28 13.51
CA GLY A 135 0.06 9.74 13.65
C GLY A 135 0.02 10.22 15.09
N SER A 136 -0.12 9.33 16.07
CA SER A 136 0.08 9.66 17.48
C SER A 136 1.36 8.98 17.96
N ASP A 137 2.37 9.78 18.29
CA ASP A 137 3.57 9.38 19.02
C ASP A 137 3.16 8.88 20.41
N ALA A 138 2.84 7.60 20.50
CA ALA A 138 2.82 6.90 21.77
C ALA A 138 3.96 5.88 21.74
N PRO A 139 4.90 5.92 22.69
CA PRO A 139 5.98 4.96 22.75
C PRO A 139 5.40 3.59 23.03
N VAL A 140 5.68 2.64 22.13
CA VAL A 140 5.42 1.22 22.39
C VAL A 140 6.47 0.79 23.42
N GLU A 141 6.09 0.71 24.67
CA GLU A 141 6.91 0.05 25.68
C GLU A 141 7.06 -1.42 25.30
N THR A 142 8.26 -1.80 24.92
CA THR A 142 8.69 -3.20 24.82
C THR A 142 9.06 -3.67 26.22
N PRO A 143 8.34 -4.60 26.84
CA PRO A 143 8.84 -5.27 28.05
C PRO A 143 10.02 -6.16 27.64
N ARG A 144 11.10 -6.03 28.43
CA ARG A 144 12.33 -6.83 28.35
C ARG A 144 12.06 -8.31 28.60
#